data_34eb0e872e8b3db3676bd9a371b3371d
#
_entry.id   34eb0e872e8b3db3676bd9a371b3371d
#
_cell.length_a   1.000
_cell.length_b   1.000
_cell.length_c   1.000
_cell.angle_alpha   90.00
_cell.angle_beta   90.00
_cell.angle_gamma   90.00
#
_symmetry.space_group_name_H-M   'P 1'
#
loop_
_entity.id
_entity.type
_entity.pdbx_description
1 polymer ?
#
loop_
_entity_poly.entity_id
_entity_poly.type
_entity_poly.pdbx_seq_one_letter_code
_entity_poly.pdbx_strand_id
1 'polypeptide(L)'
;DYQITQIIFVNSWFALIPIILYTQTLNGWKKLKGANFKVHFFRSLTMALAVFFAYTGFYLMPMVTMYSIVFLTPLLITIGSVFFLNEVVRWKRFSAIIFGLIGTLISINPFGASIDPYTFIALLCPVCAAASYLIVRKYGHQESIFSFVIYGKILMILFSGVFIIFSFKVMDFND
;
A
#
# COMPACT_ATOMS: atom_id res chain seq x y z
N ASP A 1 -14.11 -13.26 14.53
CA ASP A 1 -13.66 -12.43 13.38
C ASP A 1 -13.18 -11.10 13.90
N TYR A 2 -11.88 -10.84 13.77
CA TYR A 2 -11.26 -9.57 14.17
C TYR A 2 -11.48 -8.49 13.11
N GLN A 3 -11.58 -7.25 13.56
CA GLN A 3 -11.73 -6.14 12.63
C GLN A 3 -10.41 -5.88 11.88
N ILE A 4 -10.52 -5.55 10.61
CA ILE A 4 -9.41 -5.25 9.72
C ILE A 4 -8.47 -4.18 10.32
N THR A 5 -9.03 -3.17 10.95
CA THR A 5 -8.29 -2.08 11.60
C THR A 5 -7.42 -2.54 12.77
N GLN A 6 -7.87 -3.53 13.55
CA GLN A 6 -7.09 -4.14 14.63
C GLN A 6 -5.88 -4.89 14.09
N ILE A 7 -6.07 -5.66 13.02
CA ILE A 7 -4.97 -6.41 12.38
C ILE A 7 -3.91 -5.43 11.86
N ILE A 8 -4.32 -4.35 11.19
CA ILE A 8 -3.41 -3.32 10.68
C ILE A 8 -2.63 -2.66 11.82
N PHE A 9 -3.30 -2.34 12.92
CA PHE A 9 -2.71 -1.69 14.08
C PHE A 9 -1.64 -2.58 14.72
N VAL A 10 -1.98 -3.81 15.05
CA VAL A 10 -1.06 -4.77 15.68
C VAL A 10 0.13 -5.05 14.76
N ASN A 11 -0.11 -5.31 13.48
CA ASN A 11 0.96 -5.52 12.49
C ASN A 11 1.91 -4.30 12.43
N SER A 12 1.37 -3.08 12.48
CA SER A 12 2.17 -1.86 12.40
C SER A 12 3.05 -1.67 13.63
N TRP A 13 2.58 -2.03 14.82
CA TRP A 13 3.36 -2.02 16.06
C TRP A 13 4.50 -3.04 16.02
N PHE A 14 4.20 -4.29 15.68
CA PHE A 14 5.23 -5.32 15.59
C PHE A 14 6.29 -5.00 14.53
N ALA A 15 5.90 -4.39 13.42
CA ALA A 15 6.83 -3.98 12.39
C ALA A 15 7.72 -2.80 12.81
N LEU A 16 7.29 -1.97 13.78
CA LEU A 16 8.10 -0.85 14.27
C LEU A 16 9.32 -1.31 15.07
N ILE A 17 9.22 -2.41 15.82
CA ILE A 17 10.29 -2.90 16.68
C ILE A 17 11.60 -3.14 15.90
N PRO A 18 11.64 -4.00 14.86
CA PRO A 18 12.87 -4.23 14.10
C PRO A 18 13.35 -2.97 13.36
N ILE A 19 12.43 -2.10 12.94
CA ILE A 19 12.77 -0.84 12.26
C ILE A 19 13.52 0.10 13.20
N ILE A 20 13.06 0.24 14.44
CA ILE A 20 13.71 1.07 15.46
C ILE A 20 15.10 0.52 15.79
N LEU A 21 15.21 -0.78 16.01
CA LEU A 21 16.50 -1.44 16.27
C LEU A 21 17.49 -1.20 15.12
N TYR A 22 17.05 -1.41 13.89
CA TYR A 22 17.86 -1.18 12.69
C TYR A 22 18.27 0.27 12.52
N THR A 23 17.38 1.21 12.83
CA THR A 23 17.66 2.65 12.77
C THR A 23 18.70 3.06 13.81
N GLN A 24 18.69 2.45 15.00
CA GLN A 24 19.70 2.69 16.03
C GLN A 24 21.09 2.23 15.59
N THR A 25 21.20 1.03 15.01
CA THR A 25 22.50 0.48 14.58
C THR A 25 23.17 1.31 13.49
N LEU A 26 22.42 1.97 12.63
CA LEU A 26 22.92 2.74 11.48
C LEU A 26 22.95 4.27 11.71
N ASN A 27 22.80 4.75 12.95
CA ASN A 27 22.69 6.18 13.25
C ASN A 27 21.63 6.90 12.41
N GLY A 28 20.57 6.21 12.01
CA GLY A 28 19.52 6.69 11.14
C GLY A 28 18.70 7.86 11.72
N TRP A 29 18.70 8.02 13.05
CA TRP A 29 18.00 9.11 13.75
C TRP A 29 18.45 10.49 13.32
N LYS A 30 19.72 10.68 12.99
CA LYS A 30 20.25 11.96 12.47
C LYS A 30 19.65 12.30 11.11
N LYS A 31 19.28 11.30 10.32
CA LYS A 31 18.73 11.45 8.98
C LYS A 31 17.22 11.73 8.96
N LEU A 32 16.54 11.63 10.11
CA LEU A 32 15.13 12.03 10.26
C LEU A 32 14.95 13.56 10.37
N LYS A 33 16.01 14.28 10.75
CA LYS A 33 15.98 15.74 10.84
C LYS A 33 15.93 16.34 9.44
N GLY A 34 14.94 17.20 9.20
CA GLY A 34 14.76 17.87 7.90
C GLY A 34 13.79 17.17 6.94
N ALA A 35 13.17 16.06 7.36
CA ALA A 35 12.18 15.37 6.55
C ALA A 35 10.96 16.26 6.25
N ASN A 36 10.50 16.25 5.01
CA ASN A 36 9.33 16.99 4.59
C ASN A 36 8.05 16.25 5.04
N PHE A 37 7.46 16.73 6.15
CA PHE A 37 6.27 16.11 6.74
C PHE A 37 5.10 15.97 5.75
N LYS A 38 4.89 16.92 4.86
CA LYS A 38 3.81 16.85 3.86
C LYS A 38 3.97 15.63 2.94
N VAL A 39 5.19 15.39 2.46
CA VAL A 39 5.49 14.24 1.59
C VAL A 39 5.20 12.93 2.32
N HIS A 40 5.66 12.81 3.57
CA HIS A 40 5.44 11.62 4.38
C HIS A 40 3.98 11.42 4.73
N PHE A 41 3.24 12.49 5.03
CA PHE A 41 1.81 12.44 5.33
C PHE A 41 1.01 11.93 4.12
N PHE A 42 1.16 12.56 2.95
CA PHE A 42 0.42 12.14 1.75
C PHE A 42 0.77 10.71 1.31
N ARG A 43 2.06 10.37 1.35
CA ARG A 43 2.50 9.00 1.05
C ARG A 43 1.86 7.99 2.00
N SER A 44 1.86 8.27 3.31
CA SER A 44 1.34 7.34 4.31
C SER A 44 -0.19 7.26 4.27
N LEU A 45 -0.86 8.37 3.97
CA LEU A 45 -2.30 8.39 3.76
C LEU A 45 -2.70 7.51 2.57
N THR A 46 -2.06 7.69 1.42
CA THR A 46 -2.34 6.86 0.23
C THR A 46 -2.03 5.39 0.49
N MET A 47 -0.96 5.08 1.22
CA MET A 47 -0.64 3.69 1.57
C MET A 47 -1.63 3.11 2.58
N ALA A 48 -2.09 3.88 3.57
CA ALA A 48 -3.10 3.45 4.53
C ALA A 48 -4.43 3.12 3.83
N LEU A 49 -4.85 3.98 2.89
CA LEU A 49 -6.03 3.73 2.06
C LEU A 49 -5.84 2.47 1.18
N ALA A 50 -4.67 2.29 0.58
CA ALA A 50 -4.39 1.10 -0.20
C ALA A 50 -4.51 -0.18 0.64
N VAL A 51 -3.95 -0.19 1.84
CA VAL A 51 -4.04 -1.30 2.79
C VAL A 51 -5.49 -1.53 3.22
N PHE A 52 -6.23 -0.47 3.54
CA PHE A 52 -7.65 -0.59 3.89
C PHE A 52 -8.47 -1.23 2.76
N PHE A 53 -8.33 -0.74 1.53
CA PHE A 53 -9.03 -1.32 0.37
C PHE A 53 -8.56 -2.74 0.06
N ALA A 54 -7.27 -3.06 0.29
CA ALA A 54 -6.77 -4.42 0.12
C ALA A 54 -7.45 -5.40 1.07
N TYR A 55 -7.47 -5.09 2.37
CA TYR A 55 -8.13 -5.94 3.35
C TYR A 55 -9.63 -6.06 3.11
N THR A 56 -10.30 -4.96 2.76
CA THR A 56 -11.72 -4.98 2.38
C THR A 56 -11.96 -5.88 1.16
N GLY A 57 -11.10 -5.79 0.15
CA GLY A 57 -11.17 -6.64 -1.03
C GLY A 57 -10.96 -8.12 -0.70
N PHE A 58 -9.97 -8.46 0.11
CA PHE A 58 -9.75 -9.85 0.56
C PHE A 58 -10.89 -10.41 1.41
N TYR A 59 -11.62 -9.56 2.12
CA TYR A 59 -12.80 -9.98 2.89
C TYR A 59 -14.02 -10.22 2.02
N LEU A 60 -14.23 -9.41 0.98
CA LEU A 60 -15.44 -9.41 0.15
C LEU A 60 -15.32 -10.28 -1.11
N MET A 61 -14.11 -10.64 -1.51
CA MET A 61 -13.85 -11.29 -2.80
C MET A 61 -12.94 -12.51 -2.64
N PRO A 62 -13.01 -13.48 -3.58
CA PRO A 62 -12.04 -14.57 -3.63
C PRO A 62 -10.61 -14.06 -3.72
N MET A 63 -9.68 -14.68 -3.00
CA MET A 63 -8.27 -14.27 -2.96
C MET A 63 -7.65 -14.15 -4.36
N VAL A 64 -7.97 -15.08 -5.26
CA VAL A 64 -7.47 -15.08 -6.64
C VAL A 64 -7.83 -13.79 -7.36
N THR A 65 -9.09 -13.37 -7.26
CA THR A 65 -9.58 -12.12 -7.87
C THR A 65 -8.88 -10.91 -7.28
N MET A 66 -8.75 -10.85 -5.95
CA MET A 66 -8.10 -9.72 -5.29
C MET A 66 -6.61 -9.63 -5.64
N TYR A 67 -5.86 -10.74 -5.65
CA TYR A 67 -4.47 -10.74 -6.11
C TYR A 67 -4.34 -10.28 -7.55
N SER A 68 -5.25 -10.70 -8.43
CA SER A 68 -5.26 -10.26 -9.83
C SER A 68 -5.42 -8.73 -9.94
N ILE A 69 -6.28 -8.13 -9.10
CA ILE A 69 -6.45 -6.67 -9.02
C ILE A 69 -5.17 -6.00 -8.50
N VAL A 70 -4.54 -6.55 -7.46
CA VAL A 70 -3.28 -6.00 -6.90
C VAL A 70 -2.16 -6.03 -7.94
N PHE A 71 -2.13 -7.01 -8.84
CA PHE A 71 -1.16 -7.07 -9.94
C PHE A 71 -1.29 -5.92 -10.95
N LEU A 72 -2.36 -5.13 -10.93
CA LEU A 72 -2.45 -3.89 -11.69
C LEU A 72 -1.52 -2.78 -11.14
N THR A 73 -1.04 -2.91 -9.90
CA THR A 73 -0.19 -1.89 -9.27
C THR A 73 1.06 -1.54 -10.09
N PRO A 74 1.88 -2.49 -10.58
CA PRO A 74 3.05 -2.17 -11.42
C PRO A 74 2.69 -1.46 -12.73
N LEU A 75 1.53 -1.79 -13.30
CA LEU A 75 1.00 -1.11 -14.49
C LEU A 75 0.72 0.36 -14.17
N LEU A 76 -0.03 0.62 -13.11
CA LEU A 76 -0.39 1.97 -12.69
C LEU A 76 0.83 2.80 -12.28
N ILE A 77 1.83 2.19 -11.60
CA ILE A 77 3.10 2.86 -11.30
C ILE A 77 3.82 3.26 -12.59
N THR A 78 3.86 2.38 -13.59
CA THR A 78 4.55 2.66 -14.84
C THR A 78 3.85 3.75 -15.65
N ILE A 79 2.53 3.67 -15.78
CA ILE A 79 1.74 4.72 -16.42
C ILE A 79 1.93 6.05 -15.67
N GLY A 80 1.77 6.03 -14.35
CA GLY A 80 1.94 7.22 -13.51
C GLY A 80 3.35 7.80 -13.60
N SER A 81 4.41 6.98 -13.74
CA SER A 81 5.77 7.47 -13.87
C SER A 81 6.00 8.25 -15.17
N VAL A 82 5.33 7.86 -16.26
CA VAL A 82 5.37 8.62 -17.52
C VAL A 82 4.70 9.99 -17.33
N PHE A 83 3.49 10.02 -16.76
CA PHE A 83 2.72 11.26 -16.64
C PHE A 83 3.23 12.22 -15.56
N PHE A 84 3.64 11.70 -14.39
CA PHE A 84 4.00 12.54 -13.24
C PHE A 84 5.52 12.76 -13.08
N LEU A 85 6.35 11.85 -13.61
CA LEU A 85 7.80 11.93 -13.52
C LEU A 85 8.48 12.20 -14.86
N ASN A 86 7.73 12.26 -15.98
CA ASN A 86 8.24 12.40 -17.35
C ASN A 86 9.28 11.35 -17.71
N GLU A 87 9.11 10.11 -17.20
CA GLU A 87 10.05 9.02 -17.47
C GLU A 87 9.74 8.34 -18.80
N VAL A 88 10.78 7.98 -19.52
CA VAL A 88 10.65 7.19 -20.74
C VAL A 88 10.62 5.70 -20.38
N VAL A 89 9.49 5.06 -20.63
CA VAL A 89 9.35 3.61 -20.43
C VAL A 89 9.89 2.86 -21.62
N ARG A 90 10.91 2.02 -21.40
CA ARG A 90 11.48 1.16 -22.45
C ARG A 90 10.48 0.08 -22.86
N TRP A 91 10.49 -0.27 -24.14
CA TRP A 91 9.58 -1.27 -24.72
C TRP A 91 9.53 -2.60 -23.94
N LYS A 92 10.66 -3.07 -23.41
CA LYS A 92 10.73 -4.30 -22.59
C LYS A 92 9.87 -4.22 -21.31
N ARG A 93 9.81 -3.05 -20.67
CA ARG A 93 8.92 -2.84 -19.50
C ARG A 93 7.46 -2.80 -19.92
N PHE A 94 7.19 -2.12 -21.02
CA PHE A 94 5.83 -2.00 -21.54
C PHE A 94 5.24 -3.36 -21.93
N SER A 95 6.01 -4.19 -22.65
CA SER A 95 5.56 -5.54 -22.99
C SER A 95 5.32 -6.43 -21.77
N ALA A 96 6.21 -6.42 -20.78
CA ALA A 96 6.02 -7.18 -19.54
C ALA A 96 4.72 -6.79 -18.79
N ILE A 97 4.38 -5.50 -18.79
CA ILE A 97 3.16 -4.97 -18.19
C ILE A 97 1.92 -5.45 -18.97
N ILE A 98 1.97 -5.44 -20.29
CA ILE A 98 0.87 -5.94 -21.14
C ILE A 98 0.62 -7.44 -20.86
N PHE A 99 1.69 -8.25 -20.83
CA PHE A 99 1.54 -9.67 -20.50
C PHE A 99 0.95 -9.89 -19.10
N GLY A 100 1.38 -9.11 -18.09
CA GLY A 100 0.80 -9.15 -16.76
C GLY A 100 -0.68 -8.74 -16.76
N LEU A 101 -1.06 -7.72 -17.53
CA LEU A 101 -2.45 -7.29 -17.66
C LEU A 101 -3.32 -8.38 -18.32
N ILE A 102 -2.83 -9.01 -19.38
CA ILE A 102 -3.55 -10.11 -20.04
C ILE A 102 -3.76 -11.26 -19.03
N GLY A 103 -2.72 -11.65 -18.29
CA GLY A 103 -2.84 -12.67 -17.24
C GLY A 103 -3.88 -12.30 -16.18
N THR A 104 -3.92 -11.05 -15.74
CA THR A 104 -4.92 -10.54 -14.80
C THR A 104 -6.33 -10.62 -15.37
N LEU A 105 -6.54 -10.21 -16.62
CA LEU A 105 -7.84 -10.28 -17.29
C LEU A 105 -8.34 -11.71 -17.46
N ILE A 106 -7.46 -12.63 -17.82
CA ILE A 106 -7.81 -14.07 -17.90
C ILE A 106 -8.23 -14.61 -16.53
N SER A 107 -7.51 -14.23 -15.46
CA SER A 107 -7.80 -14.69 -14.10
C SER A 107 -9.13 -14.17 -13.55
N ILE A 108 -9.44 -12.90 -13.80
CA ILE A 108 -10.72 -12.28 -13.36
C ILE A 108 -11.91 -12.81 -14.18
N ASN A 109 -11.65 -13.30 -15.40
CA ASN A 109 -12.67 -13.77 -16.33
C ASN A 109 -13.89 -12.80 -16.45
N PRO A 110 -13.68 -11.53 -16.82
CA PRO A 110 -14.71 -10.51 -16.79
C PRO A 110 -15.88 -10.80 -17.76
N PHE A 111 -15.69 -11.71 -18.71
CA PHE A 111 -16.70 -12.09 -19.70
C PHE A 111 -17.56 -13.29 -19.27
N GLY A 112 -17.16 -14.00 -18.20
CA GLY A 112 -17.84 -15.23 -17.75
C GLY A 112 -18.65 -15.08 -16.44
N ALA A 113 -18.48 -14.00 -15.71
CA ALA A 113 -19.20 -13.74 -14.46
C ALA A 113 -19.71 -12.31 -14.43
N SER A 114 -20.84 -12.07 -13.75
CA SER A 114 -21.29 -10.71 -13.43
C SER A 114 -20.19 -10.01 -12.62
N ILE A 115 -19.74 -8.85 -13.09
CA ILE A 115 -18.74 -8.06 -12.36
C ILE A 115 -19.37 -7.67 -11.03
N ASP A 116 -18.80 -8.17 -9.94
CA ASP A 116 -19.24 -7.83 -8.60
C ASP A 116 -19.01 -6.31 -8.37
N PRO A 117 -19.99 -5.55 -7.85
CA PRO A 117 -19.80 -4.13 -7.50
C PRO A 117 -18.61 -3.88 -6.59
N TYR A 118 -18.22 -4.82 -5.76
CA TYR A 118 -17.05 -4.75 -4.89
C TYR A 118 -15.73 -4.67 -5.65
N THR A 119 -15.69 -5.11 -6.92
CA THR A 119 -14.51 -4.97 -7.79
C THR A 119 -14.09 -3.52 -7.97
N PHE A 120 -15.04 -2.58 -8.05
CA PHE A 120 -14.73 -1.15 -8.16
C PHE A 120 -14.08 -0.61 -6.89
N ILE A 121 -14.47 -1.08 -5.71
CA ILE A 121 -13.86 -0.72 -4.43
C ILE A 121 -12.44 -1.30 -4.36
N ALA A 122 -12.27 -2.57 -4.76
CA ALA A 122 -10.98 -3.23 -4.77
C ALA A 122 -9.97 -2.56 -5.73
N LEU A 123 -10.42 -1.99 -6.85
CA LEU A 123 -9.58 -1.25 -7.81
C LEU A 123 -8.95 0.03 -7.21
N LEU A 124 -9.53 0.58 -6.14
CA LEU A 124 -8.93 1.72 -5.43
C LEU A 124 -7.62 1.32 -4.72
N CYS A 125 -7.46 0.05 -4.34
CA CYS A 125 -6.24 -0.46 -3.72
C CYS A 125 -4.99 -0.23 -4.59
N PRO A 126 -4.88 -0.75 -5.83
CA PRO A 126 -3.71 -0.54 -6.66
C PRO A 126 -3.52 0.92 -7.08
N VAL A 127 -4.59 1.72 -7.19
CA VAL A 127 -4.48 3.16 -7.47
C VAL A 127 -3.80 3.90 -6.30
N CYS A 128 -4.28 3.69 -5.08
CA CYS A 128 -3.69 4.29 -3.88
C CYS A 128 -2.25 3.79 -3.64
N ALA A 129 -2.00 2.50 -3.84
CA ALA A 129 -0.66 1.93 -3.74
C ALA A 129 0.29 2.57 -4.76
N ALA A 130 -0.11 2.65 -6.04
CA ALA A 130 0.67 3.29 -7.09
C ALA A 130 0.99 4.75 -6.77
N ALA A 131 0.01 5.51 -6.27
CA ALA A 131 0.22 6.90 -5.84
C ALA A 131 1.29 6.99 -4.74
N SER A 132 1.24 6.12 -3.72
CA SER A 132 2.26 6.06 -2.66
C SER A 132 3.65 5.77 -3.22
N TYR A 133 3.79 4.79 -4.11
CA TYR A 133 5.08 4.45 -4.74
C TYR A 133 5.62 5.58 -5.63
N LEU A 134 4.76 6.29 -6.36
CA LEU A 134 5.16 7.43 -7.19
C LEU A 134 5.68 8.60 -6.33
N ILE A 135 5.07 8.84 -5.16
CA ILE A 135 5.57 9.84 -4.20
C ILE A 135 6.98 9.47 -3.73
N VAL A 136 7.20 8.21 -3.34
CA VAL A 136 8.53 7.73 -2.94
C VAL A 136 9.54 7.88 -4.08
N ARG A 137 9.16 7.56 -5.31
CA ARG A 137 10.03 7.65 -6.47
C ARG A 137 10.40 9.10 -6.80
N LYS A 138 9.45 10.03 -6.67
CA LYS A 138 9.67 11.46 -6.92
C LYS A 138 10.58 12.11 -5.88
N TYR A 139 10.38 11.80 -4.60
CA TYR A 139 11.05 12.47 -3.49
C TYR A 139 12.14 11.63 -2.83
N GLY A 140 12.32 10.37 -3.25
CA GLY A 140 13.27 9.45 -2.63
C GLY A 140 14.74 9.86 -2.70
N HIS A 141 15.11 10.74 -3.63
CA HIS A 141 16.47 11.32 -3.69
C HIS A 141 16.69 12.43 -2.66
N GLN A 142 15.62 13.06 -2.18
CA GLN A 142 15.67 14.18 -1.24
C GLN A 142 15.45 13.72 0.21
N GLU A 143 14.81 12.58 0.40
CA GLU A 143 14.39 12.07 1.69
C GLU A 143 15.14 10.78 2.05
N SER A 144 15.36 10.57 3.34
CA SER A 144 15.97 9.34 3.82
C SER A 144 15.00 8.15 3.76
N ILE A 145 15.51 6.98 3.41
CA ILE A 145 14.75 5.72 3.49
C ILE A 145 14.19 5.51 4.92
N PHE A 146 14.97 5.86 5.94
CA PHE A 146 14.53 5.78 7.34
C PHE A 146 13.31 6.66 7.62
N SER A 147 13.27 7.88 7.06
CA SER A 147 12.14 8.79 7.19
C SER A 147 10.88 8.17 6.58
N PHE A 148 10.97 7.62 5.37
CA PHE A 148 9.81 6.98 4.73
C PHE A 148 9.27 5.80 5.54
N VAL A 149 10.14 4.98 6.11
CA VAL A 149 9.73 3.79 6.84
C VAL A 149 9.14 4.15 8.21
N ILE A 150 9.82 5.00 8.98
CA ILE A 150 9.40 5.37 10.35
C ILE A 150 8.11 6.21 10.32
N TYR A 151 8.09 7.32 9.57
CA TYR A 151 6.89 8.14 9.45
C TYR A 151 5.72 7.36 8.86
N GLY A 152 6.01 6.45 7.91
CA GLY A 152 5.00 5.56 7.34
C GLY A 152 4.33 4.69 8.38
N LYS A 153 5.09 4.06 9.27
CA LYS A 153 4.54 3.19 10.32
C LYS A 153 3.86 3.99 11.43
N ILE A 154 4.43 5.11 11.86
CA ILE A 154 3.81 5.98 12.86
C ILE A 154 2.44 6.47 12.38
N LEU A 155 2.35 6.97 11.14
CA LEU A 155 1.09 7.44 10.58
C LEU A 155 0.08 6.30 10.37
N MET A 156 0.53 5.10 9.99
CA MET A 156 -0.34 3.92 9.93
C MET A 156 -0.93 3.58 11.30
N ILE A 157 -0.13 3.61 12.37
CA ILE A 157 -0.60 3.39 13.74
C ILE A 157 -1.62 4.45 14.14
N LEU A 158 -1.37 5.73 13.82
CA LEU A 158 -2.29 6.81 14.12
C LEU A 158 -3.62 6.64 13.36
N PHE A 159 -3.58 6.35 12.06
CA PHE A 159 -4.79 6.14 11.27
C PHE A 159 -5.58 4.93 11.76
N SER A 160 -4.94 3.79 11.95
CA SER A 160 -5.62 2.58 12.43
C SER A 160 -6.09 2.73 13.88
N GLY A 161 -5.34 3.44 14.74
CA GLY A 161 -5.69 3.71 16.13
C GLY A 161 -6.96 4.53 16.28
N VAL A 162 -7.18 5.55 15.43
CA VAL A 162 -8.42 6.33 15.44
C VAL A 162 -9.64 5.44 15.17
N PHE A 163 -9.53 4.52 14.22
CA PHE A 163 -10.65 3.61 13.90
C PHE A 163 -10.86 2.54 14.97
N ILE A 164 -9.82 2.10 15.66
CA ILE A 164 -9.94 1.12 16.77
C ILE A 164 -10.74 1.67 17.94
N ILE A 165 -10.60 2.97 18.27
CA ILE A 165 -11.33 3.58 19.39
C ILE A 165 -12.84 3.38 19.24
N PHE A 166 -13.35 3.37 18.00
CA PHE A 166 -14.77 3.19 17.72
C PHE A 166 -15.22 1.73 17.62
N SER A 167 -14.29 0.78 17.53
CA SER A 167 -14.60 -0.59 17.09
C SER A 167 -13.73 -1.66 17.73
N PHE A 168 -13.26 -1.43 18.97
CA PHE A 168 -12.37 -2.37 19.64
C PHE A 168 -13.10 -3.65 20.08
N LYS A 169 -12.62 -4.80 19.58
CA LYS A 169 -13.04 -6.12 20.06
C LYS A 169 -11.84 -6.78 20.75
N VAL A 170 -12.03 -7.25 21.98
CA VAL A 170 -10.97 -7.93 22.75
C VAL A 170 -10.53 -9.17 21.99
N MET A 171 -9.22 -9.33 21.80
CA MET A 171 -8.65 -10.54 21.21
C MET A 171 -8.71 -11.65 22.24
N ASP A 172 -9.42 -12.73 21.91
CA ASP A 172 -9.42 -13.95 22.72
C ASP A 172 -8.29 -14.86 22.21
N PHE A 173 -7.48 -15.40 23.13
CA PHE A 173 -6.34 -16.27 22.79
C PHE A 173 -6.78 -17.69 22.39
N ASN A 174 -8.06 -17.98 22.44
CA ASN A 174 -8.62 -19.29 22.13
C ASN A 174 -9.27 -19.39 20.73
N ASP A 175 -9.24 -18.30 19.93
CA ASP A 175 -9.77 -18.28 18.55
C ASP A 175 -8.66 -18.59 17.49
#